data_3619c33f9ce6f701014e37abbaa99a86
#
_entry.id   3619c33f9ce6f701014e37abbaa99a86
#
_cell.length_a   1.000
_cell.length_b   1.000
_cell.length_c   1.000
_cell.angle_alpha   90.00
_cell.angle_beta   90.00
_cell.angle_gamma   90.00
#
_symmetry.space_group_name_H-M   'P 1'
#
loop_
_entity.id
_entity.type
_entity.pdbx_description
1 polymer ?
#
loop_
_entity_poly.entity_id
_entity_poly.type
_entity_poly.pdbx_seq_one_letter_code
_entity_poly.pdbx_strand_id
1 'polypeptide(L)'
;MRRFFYTFGFALLAGALVWALSPAEEAKRQRQLFLEQSGGAHPGELFVAEGEEYYNSLEGAGGKTMADCDFGKGPGVLEGVYAELPKYFADSDRVEDLDTRVVTCLTQVLGFGEDEFDRDMVVALVSYIASFSHEMPIRVTLNDPQEKEMFEIGERLWYWRAGQMDLSCAACHDRYPGRRVRLAPIRSPEQGLTDHWPAYTFSFDKMYTMENRINFCYDSIQIPHPEFYSTPHIALSLYMRYRANGNELDVPGFTR
;
A
#
# COMPACT_ATOMS: atom_id res chain seq x y z
N MET A 1 -75.02 7.94 -27.43
CA MET A 1 -73.82 7.10 -27.45
C MET A 1 -72.59 7.98 -27.26
N ARG A 2 -72.04 8.12 -26.03
CA ARG A 2 -70.86 8.90 -25.72
C ARG A 2 -69.64 7.91 -25.62
N ARG A 3 -68.69 8.04 -26.52
CA ARG A 3 -67.43 7.28 -26.48
C ARG A 3 -66.40 7.99 -25.55
N PHE A 4 -66.04 7.35 -24.43
CA PHE A 4 -64.98 7.76 -23.58
C PHE A 4 -63.66 7.24 -24.17
N PHE A 5 -62.74 8.15 -24.55
CA PHE A 5 -61.40 7.86 -24.88
C PHE A 5 -60.55 7.89 -23.58
N TYR A 6 -60.06 6.74 -23.14
CA TYR A 6 -59.03 6.66 -22.10
C TYR A 6 -57.67 6.89 -22.74
N THR A 7 -57.08 8.03 -22.48
CA THR A 7 -55.67 8.29 -22.78
C THR A 7 -54.82 7.66 -21.69
N PHE A 8 -54.14 6.56 -22.00
CA PHE A 8 -53.12 5.99 -21.16
C PHE A 8 -51.85 6.89 -21.24
N GLY A 9 -51.60 7.66 -20.20
CA GLY A 9 -50.35 8.37 -20.02
C GLY A 9 -49.23 7.39 -19.66
N PHE A 10 -48.28 7.19 -20.57
CA PHE A 10 -47.04 6.51 -20.29
C PHE A 10 -46.16 7.46 -19.46
N ALA A 11 -46.12 7.26 -18.15
CA ALA A 11 -45.10 7.87 -17.29
C ALA A 11 -43.77 7.21 -17.59
N LEU A 12 -42.89 7.88 -18.33
CA LEU A 12 -41.47 7.53 -18.46
C LEU A 12 -40.82 7.72 -17.09
N LEU A 13 -40.68 6.63 -16.33
CA LEU A 13 -39.78 6.53 -15.20
C LEU A 13 -38.34 6.60 -15.76
N ALA A 14 -37.77 7.79 -15.76
CA ALA A 14 -36.35 7.98 -15.92
C ALA A 14 -35.66 7.34 -14.70
N GLY A 15 -35.33 6.06 -14.80
CA GLY A 15 -34.49 5.37 -13.84
C GLY A 15 -33.13 6.04 -13.89
N ALA A 16 -32.77 6.83 -12.87
CA ALA A 16 -31.41 7.25 -12.64
C ALA A 16 -30.56 5.98 -12.49
N LEU A 17 -29.74 5.67 -13.48
CA LEU A 17 -28.69 4.67 -13.35
C LEU A 17 -27.74 5.18 -12.27
N VAL A 18 -27.93 4.73 -11.05
CA VAL A 18 -26.94 4.88 -9.99
C VAL A 18 -25.79 3.98 -10.39
N TRP A 19 -24.76 4.56 -10.97
CA TRP A 19 -23.50 3.85 -11.21
C TRP A 19 -22.96 3.44 -9.85
N ALA A 20 -22.88 2.15 -9.60
CA ALA A 20 -22.24 1.65 -8.39
C ALA A 20 -20.74 2.02 -8.47
N LEU A 21 -20.25 2.71 -7.45
CA LEU A 21 -18.83 3.02 -7.32
C LEU A 21 -18.02 1.72 -7.35
N SER A 22 -16.84 1.76 -7.95
CA SER A 22 -15.88 0.66 -7.83
C SER A 22 -15.49 0.46 -6.34
N PRO A 23 -15.01 -0.72 -5.94
CA PRO A 23 -14.55 -0.93 -4.57
C PRO A 23 -13.47 0.06 -4.12
N ALA A 24 -12.62 0.53 -5.03
CA ALA A 24 -11.61 1.55 -4.75
C ALA A 24 -12.24 2.93 -4.49
N GLU A 25 -13.16 3.36 -5.37
CA GLU A 25 -13.87 4.64 -5.21
C GLU A 25 -14.74 4.67 -3.94
N GLU A 26 -15.42 3.57 -3.63
CA GLU A 26 -16.21 3.47 -2.40
C GLU A 26 -15.31 3.55 -1.15
N ALA A 27 -14.13 2.96 -1.19
CA ALA A 27 -13.18 3.05 -0.10
C ALA A 27 -12.60 4.46 0.06
N LYS A 28 -12.25 5.13 -1.05
CA LYS A 28 -11.80 6.53 -1.05
C LYS A 28 -12.89 7.43 -0.48
N ARG A 29 -14.13 7.24 -0.90
CA ARG A 29 -15.29 7.97 -0.37
C ARG A 29 -15.49 7.74 1.13
N GLN A 30 -15.39 6.50 1.61
CA GLN A 30 -15.54 6.20 3.05
C GLN A 30 -14.44 6.83 3.89
N ARG A 31 -13.19 6.85 3.39
CA ARG A 31 -12.08 7.57 4.03
C ARG A 31 -12.38 9.07 4.11
N GLN A 32 -12.81 9.67 3.01
CA GLN A 32 -13.14 11.08 2.96
C GLN A 32 -14.27 11.47 3.93
N LEU A 33 -15.35 10.70 3.97
CA LEU A 33 -16.44 10.89 4.92
C LEU A 33 -15.97 10.77 6.38
N PHE A 34 -15.05 9.86 6.68
CA PHE A 34 -14.48 9.74 8.00
C PHE A 34 -13.67 10.98 8.37
N LEU A 35 -12.82 11.47 7.48
CA LEU A 35 -12.03 12.70 7.70
C LEU A 35 -12.93 13.91 7.93
N GLU A 36 -13.98 14.08 7.14
CA GLU A 36 -14.97 15.15 7.33
C GLU A 36 -15.64 15.05 8.72
N GLN A 37 -16.01 13.86 9.17
CA GLN A 37 -16.64 13.63 10.47
C GLN A 37 -15.67 13.81 11.66
N SER A 38 -14.38 13.57 11.44
CA SER A 38 -13.32 13.76 12.46
C SER A 38 -12.75 15.17 12.49
N GLY A 39 -13.36 16.13 11.79
CA GLY A 39 -12.90 17.51 11.75
C GLY A 39 -11.78 17.78 10.76
N GLY A 40 -11.59 16.89 9.79
CA GLY A 40 -10.60 17.03 8.70
C GLY A 40 -9.19 16.56 9.05
N ALA A 41 -8.91 16.19 10.30
CA ALA A 41 -7.60 15.69 10.69
C ALA A 41 -7.40 14.23 10.26
N HIS A 42 -6.35 13.97 9.48
CA HIS A 42 -5.96 12.60 9.12
C HIS A 42 -5.05 12.04 10.21
N PRO A 43 -5.43 10.97 10.93
CA PRO A 43 -4.62 10.47 12.05
C PRO A 43 -3.23 9.99 11.63
N GLY A 44 -3.03 9.60 10.37
CA GLY A 44 -1.73 9.25 9.82
C GLY A 44 -0.75 10.42 9.71
N GLU A 45 -1.22 11.69 9.76
CA GLU A 45 -0.33 12.87 9.70
C GLU A 45 0.61 12.96 10.89
N LEU A 46 0.22 12.44 12.06
CA LEU A 46 1.11 12.39 13.22
C LEU A 46 2.34 11.51 12.96
N PHE A 47 2.14 10.37 12.30
CA PHE A 47 3.24 9.46 11.95
C PHE A 47 4.09 10.00 10.80
N VAL A 48 3.50 10.76 9.87
CA VAL A 48 4.26 11.49 8.84
C VAL A 48 5.14 12.55 9.50
N ALA A 49 4.61 13.32 10.46
CA ALA A 49 5.38 14.32 11.19
C ALA A 49 6.51 13.69 12.04
N GLU A 50 6.25 12.55 12.68
CA GLU A 50 7.28 11.77 13.38
C GLU A 50 8.37 11.29 12.43
N GLY A 51 7.99 10.78 11.25
CA GLY A 51 8.92 10.38 10.20
C GLY A 51 9.74 11.55 9.65
N GLU A 52 9.15 12.75 9.54
CA GLU A 52 9.86 13.97 9.18
C GLU A 52 10.90 14.34 10.24
N GLU A 53 10.56 14.22 11.53
CA GLU A 53 11.51 14.46 12.63
C GLU A 53 12.68 13.49 12.55
N TYR A 54 12.44 12.18 12.38
CA TYR A 54 13.51 11.19 12.18
C TYR A 54 14.34 11.49 10.94
N TYR A 55 13.72 11.78 9.80
CA TYR A 55 14.42 12.07 8.56
C TYR A 55 15.39 13.25 8.69
N ASN A 56 15.01 14.29 9.45
CA ASN A 56 15.79 15.50 9.62
C ASN A 56 16.78 15.45 10.80
N SER A 57 16.59 14.56 11.79
CA SER A 57 17.42 14.51 13.00
C SER A 57 18.42 13.37 13.03
N LEU A 58 18.19 12.28 12.28
CA LEU A 58 19.10 11.13 12.30
C LEU A 58 20.42 11.49 11.64
N GLU A 59 21.50 11.31 12.40
CA GLU A 59 22.88 11.49 11.95
C GLU A 59 23.68 10.24 12.29
N GLY A 60 24.25 9.63 11.26
CA GLY A 60 25.05 8.44 11.37
C GLY A 60 26.55 8.69 11.33
N ALA A 61 27.32 7.65 11.12
CA ALA A 61 28.77 7.70 11.07
C ALA A 61 29.27 8.68 9.99
N GLY A 62 30.22 9.53 10.35
CA GLY A 62 30.79 10.51 9.44
C GLY A 62 29.90 11.68 9.05
N GLY A 63 28.84 11.96 9.84
CA GLY A 63 27.90 13.04 9.58
C GLY A 63 26.92 12.74 8.44
N LYS A 64 26.71 11.47 8.13
CA LYS A 64 25.74 11.02 7.14
C LYS A 64 24.32 11.15 7.68
N THR A 65 23.38 11.55 6.83
CA THR A 65 21.98 11.77 7.16
C THR A 65 21.07 10.98 6.22
N MET A 66 19.76 10.97 6.49
CA MET A 66 18.76 10.37 5.59
C MET A 66 18.75 11.03 4.20
N ALA A 67 19.17 12.28 4.08
CA ALA A 67 19.29 12.97 2.79
C ALA A 67 20.47 12.46 1.92
N ASP A 68 21.42 11.72 2.49
CA ASP A 68 22.46 11.04 1.72
C ASP A 68 21.98 9.74 1.08
N CYS A 69 20.79 9.25 1.44
CA CYS A 69 20.22 8.01 0.94
C CYS A 69 19.55 8.21 -0.42
N ASP A 70 19.79 7.27 -1.33
CA ASP A 70 19.10 7.20 -2.61
C ASP A 70 17.90 6.25 -2.50
N PHE A 71 16.68 6.79 -2.58
CA PHE A 71 15.45 6.02 -2.62
C PHE A 71 15.02 5.65 -4.05
N GLY A 72 15.92 5.76 -5.02
CA GLY A 72 15.73 5.33 -6.40
C GLY A 72 15.63 6.45 -7.44
N LYS A 73 15.85 7.71 -7.02
CA LYS A 73 15.90 8.90 -7.90
C LYS A 73 17.11 9.79 -7.60
N GLY A 74 18.07 9.29 -6.85
CA GLY A 74 19.24 10.01 -6.37
C GLY A 74 19.08 10.43 -4.91
N PRO A 75 20.23 10.71 -4.23
CA PRO A 75 20.23 11.11 -2.82
C PRO A 75 19.36 12.34 -2.56
N GLY A 76 18.59 12.30 -1.48
CA GLY A 76 17.72 13.39 -1.02
C GLY A 76 16.47 13.64 -1.85
N VAL A 77 16.25 12.91 -2.95
CA VAL A 77 15.03 13.04 -3.76
C VAL A 77 13.96 12.13 -3.20
N LEU A 78 12.83 12.70 -2.72
CA LEU A 78 11.70 11.94 -2.17
C LEU A 78 10.49 11.92 -3.11
N GLU A 79 10.36 12.94 -3.96
CA GLU A 79 9.20 13.14 -4.84
C GLU A 79 8.98 11.95 -5.78
N GLY A 80 7.86 11.27 -5.61
CA GLY A 80 7.42 10.17 -6.47
C GLY A 80 8.24 8.88 -6.35
N VAL A 81 9.16 8.75 -5.39
CA VAL A 81 9.98 7.53 -5.24
C VAL A 81 9.10 6.33 -4.90
N TYR A 82 8.13 6.50 -4.01
CA TYR A 82 7.26 5.40 -3.61
C TYR A 82 6.39 4.90 -4.77
N ALA A 83 6.04 5.75 -5.73
CA ALA A 83 5.27 5.34 -6.90
C ALA A 83 5.99 4.32 -7.79
N GLU A 84 7.33 4.25 -7.73
CA GLU A 84 8.17 3.39 -8.57
C GLU A 84 8.74 2.16 -7.86
N LEU A 85 8.50 2.04 -6.54
CA LEU A 85 8.98 0.90 -5.74
C LEU A 85 7.94 -0.24 -5.67
N PRO A 86 8.40 -1.52 -5.53
CA PRO A 86 9.79 -2.01 -5.42
C PRO A 86 10.55 -1.96 -6.74
N LYS A 87 11.89 -1.83 -6.66
CA LYS A 87 12.79 -1.89 -7.81
C LYS A 87 14.18 -2.38 -7.42
N TYR A 88 15.01 -2.69 -8.42
CA TYR A 88 16.41 -3.06 -8.21
C TYR A 88 17.27 -1.86 -7.81
N PHE A 89 18.18 -2.07 -6.86
CA PHE A 89 19.19 -1.11 -6.41
C PHE A 89 20.59 -1.70 -6.58
N ALA A 90 21.43 -1.02 -7.36
CA ALA A 90 22.76 -1.51 -7.67
C ALA A 90 23.74 -1.43 -6.48
N ASP A 91 23.49 -0.55 -5.51
CA ASP A 91 24.31 -0.37 -4.32
C ASP A 91 24.13 -1.52 -3.31
N SER A 92 22.96 -2.11 -3.22
CA SER A 92 22.67 -3.29 -2.39
C SER A 92 22.63 -4.60 -3.18
N ASP A 93 22.71 -4.53 -4.51
CA ASP A 93 22.58 -5.66 -5.46
C ASP A 93 21.33 -6.50 -5.24
N ARG A 94 20.18 -5.85 -4.96
CA ARG A 94 18.90 -6.52 -4.75
C ARG A 94 17.69 -5.64 -5.08
N VAL A 95 16.55 -6.30 -5.24
CA VAL A 95 15.25 -5.61 -5.30
C VAL A 95 14.82 -5.23 -3.89
N GLU A 96 14.41 -3.98 -3.71
CA GLU A 96 13.95 -3.46 -2.43
C GLU A 96 12.61 -2.73 -2.60
N ASP A 97 11.72 -2.91 -1.64
CA ASP A 97 10.59 -2.01 -1.41
C ASP A 97 11.01 -0.84 -0.51
N LEU A 98 10.08 0.05 -0.18
CA LEU A 98 10.44 1.22 0.62
C LEU A 98 10.85 0.86 2.05
N ASP A 99 10.18 -0.12 2.66
CA ASP A 99 10.52 -0.59 4.02
C ASP A 99 11.96 -1.10 4.07
N THR A 100 12.31 -1.99 3.16
CA THR A 100 13.66 -2.54 3.05
C THR A 100 14.68 -1.46 2.70
N ARG A 101 14.34 -0.53 1.79
CA ARG A 101 15.24 0.55 1.39
C ARG A 101 15.54 1.53 2.52
N VAL A 102 14.58 1.81 3.40
CA VAL A 102 14.82 2.58 4.64
C VAL A 102 15.81 1.86 5.54
N VAL A 103 15.64 0.55 5.76
CA VAL A 103 16.57 -0.24 6.57
C VAL A 103 17.97 -0.28 5.94
N THR A 104 18.07 -0.45 4.62
CA THR A 104 19.35 -0.37 3.89
C THR A 104 20.03 0.99 4.09
N CYS A 105 19.27 2.07 4.05
CA CYS A 105 19.79 3.40 4.32
C CYS A 105 20.31 3.53 5.76
N LEU A 106 19.52 3.14 6.76
CA LEU A 106 19.91 3.20 8.17
C LEU A 106 21.19 2.41 8.43
N THR A 107 21.30 1.21 7.88
CA THR A 107 22.42 0.30 8.14
C THR A 107 23.67 0.59 7.29
N GLN A 108 23.50 0.82 5.98
CA GLN A 108 24.65 0.92 5.06
C GLN A 108 25.12 2.36 4.84
N VAL A 109 24.23 3.36 4.92
CA VAL A 109 24.59 4.76 4.73
C VAL A 109 24.88 5.45 6.05
N LEU A 110 23.97 5.32 7.03
CA LEU A 110 24.16 5.91 8.35
C LEU A 110 25.05 5.06 9.26
N GLY A 111 25.14 3.74 9.02
CA GLY A 111 25.97 2.82 9.79
C GLY A 111 25.36 2.40 11.12
N PHE A 112 24.03 2.45 11.26
CA PHE A 112 23.34 2.02 12.46
C PHE A 112 23.36 0.49 12.62
N GLY A 113 23.50 0.02 13.84
CA GLY A 113 23.26 -1.37 14.21
C GLY A 113 21.77 -1.67 14.26
N GLU A 114 21.42 -2.97 14.18
CA GLU A 114 20.00 -3.40 14.20
C GLU A 114 19.27 -3.06 15.53
N ASP A 115 19.99 -2.79 16.60
CA ASP A 115 19.49 -2.39 17.90
C ASP A 115 19.33 -0.86 18.07
N GLU A 116 19.74 -0.07 17.07
CA GLU A 116 19.65 1.40 17.10
C GLU A 116 18.35 1.94 16.45
N PHE A 117 17.54 1.08 15.84
CA PHE A 117 16.22 1.44 15.31
C PHE A 117 15.24 0.29 15.50
N ASP A 118 13.98 0.62 15.54
CA ASP A 118 12.89 -0.35 15.65
C ASP A 118 11.92 -0.25 14.47
N ARG A 119 10.93 -1.13 14.48
CA ARG A 119 9.91 -1.17 13.41
C ARG A 119 9.07 0.11 13.37
N ASP A 120 8.78 0.73 14.50
CA ASP A 120 7.93 1.93 14.57
C ASP A 120 8.68 3.12 13.92
N MET A 121 10.00 3.27 14.15
CA MET A 121 10.83 4.25 13.44
C MET A 121 10.83 4.02 11.92
N VAL A 122 11.00 2.77 11.47
CA VAL A 122 10.95 2.45 10.03
C VAL A 122 9.58 2.79 9.44
N VAL A 123 8.48 2.47 10.13
CA VAL A 123 7.12 2.79 9.68
C VAL A 123 6.91 4.30 9.57
N ALA A 124 7.40 5.08 10.52
CA ALA A 124 7.32 6.54 10.49
C ALA A 124 8.10 7.11 9.29
N LEU A 125 9.35 6.69 9.09
CA LEU A 125 10.18 7.09 7.94
C LEU A 125 9.52 6.71 6.60
N VAL A 126 9.00 5.47 6.48
CA VAL A 126 8.25 5.02 5.29
C VAL A 126 7.04 5.89 5.06
N SER A 127 6.30 6.26 6.12
CA SER A 127 5.11 7.11 6.01
C SER A 127 5.45 8.52 5.50
N TYR A 128 6.52 9.10 6.02
CA TYR A 128 7.02 10.40 5.57
C TYR A 128 7.47 10.36 4.11
N ILE A 129 8.33 9.41 3.74
CA ILE A 129 8.85 9.30 2.37
C ILE A 129 7.74 8.99 1.37
N ALA A 130 6.80 8.09 1.72
CA ALA A 130 5.68 7.75 0.86
C ALA A 130 4.73 8.92 0.61
N SER A 131 4.58 9.85 1.58
CA SER A 131 3.69 11.01 1.46
C SER A 131 4.04 11.91 0.26
N PHE A 132 5.30 11.96 -0.15
CA PHE A 132 5.75 12.68 -1.36
C PHE A 132 5.33 12.01 -2.68
N SER A 133 4.60 10.91 -2.61
CA SER A 133 4.02 10.25 -3.79
C SER A 133 2.48 10.27 -3.76
N HIS A 134 1.87 11.05 -2.85
CA HIS A 134 0.41 11.20 -2.77
C HIS A 134 -0.17 11.67 -4.12
N GLU A 135 -1.30 11.11 -4.51
CA GLU A 135 -1.99 11.38 -5.80
C GLU A 135 -1.18 11.03 -7.08
N MET A 136 0.00 10.43 -6.93
CA MET A 136 0.76 9.96 -8.09
C MET A 136 0.33 8.56 -8.50
N PRO A 137 0.33 8.25 -9.82
CA PRO A 137 0.04 6.90 -10.28
C PRO A 137 1.21 5.96 -9.96
N ILE A 138 0.88 4.74 -9.54
CA ILE A 138 1.85 3.64 -9.40
C ILE A 138 2.47 3.35 -10.76
N ARG A 139 3.81 3.23 -10.83
CA ARG A 139 4.60 3.01 -12.06
C ARG A 139 5.75 2.03 -11.83
N VAL A 140 5.44 0.88 -11.30
CA VAL A 140 6.42 -0.19 -11.08
C VAL A 140 6.79 -0.81 -12.42
N THR A 141 8.09 -1.05 -12.64
CA THR A 141 8.61 -1.65 -13.89
C THR A 141 9.31 -2.98 -13.60
N LEU A 142 9.57 -3.75 -14.66
CA LEU A 142 10.34 -4.99 -14.61
C LEU A 142 11.49 -4.90 -15.64
N ASN A 143 12.31 -3.87 -15.51
CA ASN A 143 13.39 -3.60 -16.47
C ASN A 143 14.63 -4.46 -16.17
N ASP A 144 14.94 -4.66 -14.89
CA ASP A 144 16.07 -5.46 -14.45
C ASP A 144 15.73 -6.97 -14.39
N PRO A 145 16.68 -7.87 -14.70
CA PRO A 145 16.47 -9.31 -14.56
C PRO A 145 16.08 -9.75 -13.14
N GLN A 146 16.63 -9.12 -12.10
CA GLN A 146 16.28 -9.43 -10.71
C GLN A 146 14.85 -9.00 -10.36
N GLU A 147 14.36 -7.91 -10.94
CA GLU A 147 12.94 -7.49 -10.80
C GLU A 147 11.99 -8.54 -11.41
N LYS A 148 12.35 -9.10 -12.57
CA LYS A 148 11.56 -10.15 -13.22
C LYS A 148 11.53 -11.43 -12.40
N GLU A 149 12.69 -11.86 -11.88
CA GLU A 149 12.79 -13.03 -11.00
C GLU A 149 11.97 -12.81 -9.72
N MET A 150 12.11 -11.64 -9.08
CA MET A 150 11.35 -11.28 -7.88
C MET A 150 9.84 -11.23 -8.14
N PHE A 151 9.42 -10.73 -9.30
CA PHE A 151 8.02 -10.74 -9.74
C PHE A 151 7.49 -12.18 -9.88
N GLU A 152 8.25 -13.09 -10.50
CA GLU A 152 7.86 -14.48 -10.63
C GLU A 152 7.77 -15.20 -9.27
N ILE A 153 8.65 -14.86 -8.32
CA ILE A 153 8.54 -15.34 -6.94
C ILE A 153 7.23 -14.83 -6.32
N GLY A 154 6.92 -13.54 -6.47
CA GLY A 154 5.70 -12.94 -5.98
C GLY A 154 4.44 -13.58 -6.57
N GLU A 155 4.44 -13.85 -7.87
CA GLU A 155 3.35 -14.56 -8.54
C GLU A 155 3.16 -15.96 -7.96
N ARG A 156 4.23 -16.73 -7.81
CA ARG A 156 4.15 -18.07 -7.20
C ARG A 156 3.58 -18.00 -5.78
N LEU A 157 4.04 -17.06 -4.95
CA LEU A 157 3.54 -16.85 -3.59
C LEU A 157 2.07 -16.43 -3.58
N TRP A 158 1.64 -15.60 -4.52
CA TRP A 158 0.26 -15.15 -4.64
C TRP A 158 -0.74 -16.29 -4.85
N TYR A 159 -0.36 -17.29 -5.65
CA TYR A 159 -1.17 -18.47 -5.95
C TYR A 159 -0.90 -19.66 -5.04
N TRP A 160 0.17 -19.61 -4.22
CA TRP A 160 0.54 -20.71 -3.35
C TRP A 160 -0.52 -20.93 -2.25
N ARG A 161 -1.09 -22.13 -2.25
CA ARG A 161 -2.05 -22.57 -1.24
C ARG A 161 -1.31 -23.22 -0.09
N ALA A 162 -1.54 -22.73 1.11
CA ALA A 162 -0.84 -23.20 2.30
C ALA A 162 -1.67 -23.01 3.57
N GLY A 163 -1.09 -23.43 4.70
CA GLY A 163 -1.68 -23.31 6.02
C GLY A 163 -2.85 -24.26 6.28
N GLN A 164 -3.42 -24.14 7.46
CA GLN A 164 -4.51 -25.02 7.90
C GLN A 164 -5.80 -24.82 7.10
N MET A 165 -5.97 -23.64 6.51
CA MET A 165 -7.16 -23.29 5.71
C MET A 165 -6.99 -23.60 4.23
N ASP A 166 -5.81 -24.05 3.79
CA ASP A 166 -5.48 -24.32 2.37
C ASP A 166 -5.90 -23.16 1.45
N LEU A 167 -5.57 -21.93 1.83
CA LEU A 167 -5.88 -20.71 1.09
C LEU A 167 -4.63 -20.10 0.47
N SER A 168 -4.84 -19.28 -0.55
CA SER A 168 -3.83 -18.42 -1.16
C SER A 168 -4.33 -16.97 -1.17
N CYS A 169 -3.46 -15.99 -1.45
CA CYS A 169 -3.87 -14.60 -1.65
C CYS A 169 -4.92 -14.50 -2.77
N ALA A 170 -4.68 -15.19 -3.90
CA ALA A 170 -5.57 -15.26 -5.05
C ALA A 170 -6.95 -15.83 -4.70
N ALA A 171 -7.04 -16.76 -3.74
CA ALA A 171 -8.32 -17.36 -3.34
C ALA A 171 -9.34 -16.34 -2.85
N CYS A 172 -8.87 -15.20 -2.30
CA CYS A 172 -9.71 -14.09 -1.89
C CYS A 172 -9.63 -12.92 -2.88
N HIS A 173 -8.43 -12.46 -3.18
CA HIS A 173 -8.21 -11.19 -3.88
C HIS A 173 -8.45 -11.24 -5.39
N ASP A 174 -8.29 -12.39 -6.05
CA ASP A 174 -8.64 -12.56 -7.46
C ASP A 174 -10.06 -13.10 -7.64
N ARG A 175 -10.51 -13.95 -6.71
CA ARG A 175 -11.79 -14.66 -6.88
C ARG A 175 -13.00 -13.89 -6.37
N TYR A 176 -12.81 -13.05 -5.35
CA TYR A 176 -13.91 -12.38 -4.66
C TYR A 176 -13.73 -10.86 -4.47
N PRO A 177 -13.14 -10.12 -5.43
CA PRO A 177 -13.04 -8.67 -5.28
C PRO A 177 -14.44 -8.05 -5.17
N GLY A 178 -14.57 -7.02 -4.34
CA GLY A 178 -15.86 -6.37 -4.04
C GLY A 178 -16.69 -7.08 -2.96
N ARG A 179 -16.34 -8.31 -2.56
CA ARG A 179 -16.96 -8.95 -1.40
C ARG A 179 -16.36 -8.40 -0.10
N ARG A 180 -16.97 -8.75 1.03
CA ARG A 180 -16.49 -8.32 2.35
C ARG A 180 -16.14 -9.54 3.19
N VAL A 181 -15.02 -9.44 3.89
CA VAL A 181 -14.69 -10.31 5.02
C VAL A 181 -14.87 -9.47 6.27
N ARG A 182 -15.83 -9.87 7.11
CA ARG A 182 -16.31 -9.02 8.21
C ARG A 182 -16.74 -7.66 7.64
N LEU A 183 -16.11 -6.55 8.06
CA LEU A 183 -16.41 -5.19 7.57
C LEU A 183 -15.45 -4.71 6.46
N ALA A 184 -14.34 -5.40 6.24
CA ALA A 184 -13.32 -5.00 5.28
C ALA A 184 -13.67 -5.48 3.86
N PRO A 185 -13.65 -4.61 2.85
CA PRO A 185 -13.83 -5.02 1.46
C PRO A 185 -12.59 -5.79 0.99
N ILE A 186 -12.81 -6.91 0.29
CA ILE A 186 -11.76 -7.59 -0.45
C ILE A 186 -11.53 -6.79 -1.74
N ARG A 187 -10.29 -6.45 -2.03
CA ARG A 187 -9.87 -5.75 -3.25
C ARG A 187 -8.85 -6.58 -3.99
N SER A 188 -8.87 -6.57 -5.31
CA SER A 188 -7.73 -7.03 -6.10
C SER A 188 -6.65 -5.93 -6.16
N PRO A 189 -5.42 -6.26 -6.58
CA PRO A 189 -4.39 -5.25 -6.79
C PRO A 189 -4.87 -4.11 -7.69
N GLU A 190 -5.54 -4.42 -8.79
CA GLU A 190 -6.09 -3.45 -9.75
C GLU A 190 -7.22 -2.60 -9.17
N GLN A 191 -7.81 -3.02 -8.04
CA GLN A 191 -8.94 -2.36 -7.38
C GLN A 191 -8.55 -1.70 -6.06
N GLY A 192 -7.31 -1.29 -5.91
CA GLY A 192 -6.86 -0.51 -4.78
C GLY A 192 -6.46 -1.32 -3.55
N LEU A 193 -5.88 -2.51 -3.74
CA LEU A 193 -5.30 -3.29 -2.64
C LEU A 193 -4.06 -2.63 -2.06
N THR A 194 -3.23 -1.99 -2.91
CA THR A 194 -1.89 -1.49 -2.55
C THR A 194 -1.76 0.02 -2.53
N ASP A 195 -2.74 0.76 -3.02
CA ASP A 195 -2.65 2.20 -3.28
C ASP A 195 -2.70 3.10 -2.03
N HIS A 196 -3.11 2.54 -0.89
CA HIS A 196 -3.34 3.30 0.34
C HIS A 196 -2.40 2.92 1.51
N TRP A 197 -1.35 2.15 1.25
CA TRP A 197 -0.32 1.82 2.25
C TRP A 197 0.93 2.70 2.01
N PRO A 198 1.59 3.20 3.10
CA PRO A 198 1.29 3.03 4.52
C PRO A 198 -0.05 3.65 4.93
N ALA A 199 -0.73 2.99 5.88
CA ALA A 199 -2.08 3.38 6.30
C ALA A 199 -2.23 3.34 7.83
N TYR A 200 -2.89 4.37 8.36
CA TYR A 200 -3.36 4.34 9.74
C TYR A 200 -4.49 3.32 9.89
N THR A 201 -4.30 2.38 10.80
CA THR A 201 -5.26 1.31 11.08
C THR A 201 -6.00 1.62 12.37
N PHE A 202 -7.24 2.05 12.24
CA PHE A 202 -8.07 2.52 13.36
C PHE A 202 -8.25 1.47 14.46
N SER A 203 -8.39 0.19 14.10
CA SER A 203 -8.58 -0.90 15.06
C SER A 203 -7.39 -1.13 15.98
N PHE A 204 -6.21 -0.67 15.60
CA PHE A 204 -4.95 -0.86 16.35
C PHE A 204 -4.33 0.46 16.83
N ASP A 205 -4.92 1.59 16.42
CA ASP A 205 -4.38 2.93 16.72
C ASP A 205 -2.90 3.06 16.31
N LYS A 206 -2.57 2.52 15.12
CA LYS A 206 -1.19 2.46 14.61
C LYS A 206 -1.13 2.66 13.10
N MET A 207 0.02 3.18 12.66
CA MET A 207 0.41 3.19 11.27
C MET A 207 1.01 1.85 10.88
N TYR A 208 0.61 1.30 9.73
CA TYR A 208 1.12 0.05 9.18
C TYR A 208 1.55 0.23 7.73
N THR A 209 2.61 -0.45 7.33
CA THR A 209 3.04 -0.53 5.94
C THR A 209 2.41 -1.73 5.23
N MET A 210 2.73 -1.92 3.94
CA MET A 210 2.27 -3.08 3.18
C MET A 210 2.80 -4.40 3.78
N GLU A 211 4.03 -4.43 4.31
CA GLU A 211 4.57 -5.63 4.95
C GLU A 211 3.77 -6.04 6.19
N ASN A 212 3.39 -5.07 7.04
CA ASN A 212 2.51 -5.34 8.17
C ASN A 212 1.18 -5.93 7.69
N ARG A 213 0.62 -5.40 6.59
CA ARG A 213 -0.62 -5.91 6.02
C ARG A 213 -0.49 -7.32 5.47
N ILE A 214 0.62 -7.63 4.82
CA ILE A 214 0.93 -8.99 4.36
C ILE A 214 0.97 -9.95 5.53
N ASN A 215 1.71 -9.62 6.61
CA ASN A 215 1.78 -10.45 7.81
C ASN A 215 0.40 -10.69 8.42
N PHE A 216 -0.43 -9.65 8.53
CA PHE A 216 -1.80 -9.80 9.01
C PHE A 216 -2.65 -10.75 8.15
N CYS A 217 -2.43 -10.78 6.82
CA CYS A 217 -3.11 -11.73 5.95
C CYS A 217 -2.63 -13.16 6.18
N TYR A 218 -1.33 -13.37 6.35
CA TYR A 218 -0.75 -14.68 6.70
C TYR A 218 -1.35 -15.22 8.00
N ASP A 219 -1.40 -14.40 9.05
CA ASP A 219 -2.01 -14.77 10.34
C ASP A 219 -3.50 -15.10 10.18
N SER A 220 -4.22 -14.33 9.36
CA SER A 220 -5.65 -14.53 9.12
C SER A 220 -5.99 -15.86 8.45
N ILE A 221 -5.08 -16.44 7.68
CA ILE A 221 -5.22 -17.73 7.02
C ILE A 221 -4.40 -18.84 7.72
N GLN A 222 -3.89 -18.55 8.92
CA GLN A 222 -3.16 -19.48 9.78
C GLN A 222 -1.91 -20.08 9.14
N ILE A 223 -1.11 -19.21 8.49
CA ILE A 223 0.23 -19.52 8.02
C ILE A 223 1.21 -18.66 8.84
N PRO A 224 2.35 -19.19 9.29
CA PRO A 224 3.40 -18.37 9.86
C PRO A 224 3.82 -17.27 8.88
N HIS A 225 3.77 -16.02 9.33
CA HIS A 225 4.19 -14.92 8.48
C HIS A 225 5.72 -14.87 8.33
N PRO A 226 6.24 -14.36 7.21
CA PRO A 226 7.66 -14.13 7.02
C PRO A 226 8.17 -13.01 7.91
N GLU A 227 9.48 -12.97 8.13
CA GLU A 227 10.15 -11.87 8.81
C GLU A 227 10.07 -10.61 7.95
N PHE A 228 10.02 -9.44 8.58
CA PHE A 228 10.06 -8.14 7.87
C PHE A 228 11.32 -8.02 7.01
N TYR A 229 11.23 -7.25 5.94
CA TYR A 229 12.33 -6.98 4.99
C TYR A 229 12.82 -8.21 4.23
N SER A 230 12.04 -9.29 4.26
CA SER A 230 12.42 -10.56 3.62
C SER A 230 11.90 -10.68 2.19
N THR A 231 12.51 -11.57 1.42
CA THR A 231 12.14 -11.85 0.02
C THR A 231 10.63 -12.04 -0.19
N PRO A 232 9.89 -12.79 0.64
CA PRO A 232 8.44 -12.92 0.43
C PRO A 232 7.66 -11.61 0.48
N HIS A 233 8.03 -10.67 1.37
CA HIS A 233 7.38 -9.35 1.44
C HIS A 233 7.66 -8.54 0.18
N ILE A 234 8.93 -8.42 -0.20
CA ILE A 234 9.37 -7.67 -1.38
C ILE A 234 8.73 -8.24 -2.64
N ALA A 235 8.73 -9.57 -2.79
CA ALA A 235 8.19 -10.26 -3.96
C ALA A 235 6.66 -10.07 -4.08
N LEU A 236 5.91 -10.22 -2.99
CA LEU A 236 4.48 -9.97 -2.98
C LEU A 236 4.16 -8.49 -3.20
N SER A 237 4.92 -7.57 -2.60
CA SER A 237 4.78 -6.13 -2.83
C SER A 237 5.00 -5.79 -4.31
N LEU A 238 6.07 -6.31 -4.93
CA LEU A 238 6.37 -6.11 -6.35
C LEU A 238 5.26 -6.64 -7.24
N TYR A 239 4.83 -7.88 -7.03
CA TYR A 239 3.76 -8.51 -7.81
C TYR A 239 2.45 -7.73 -7.75
N MET A 240 2.02 -7.37 -6.53
CA MET A 240 0.78 -6.63 -6.33
C MET A 240 0.84 -5.22 -6.91
N ARG A 241 1.95 -4.49 -6.69
CA ARG A 241 2.09 -3.11 -7.17
C ARG A 241 2.24 -3.04 -8.69
N TYR A 242 2.93 -4.00 -9.31
CA TYR A 242 2.98 -4.10 -10.78
C TYR A 242 1.58 -4.29 -11.38
N ARG A 243 0.75 -5.13 -10.78
CA ARG A 243 -0.66 -5.31 -11.18
C ARG A 243 -1.52 -4.07 -10.92
N ALA A 244 -1.14 -3.26 -9.95
CA ALA A 244 -1.82 -2.01 -9.59
C ALA A 244 -1.33 -0.79 -10.40
N ASN A 245 -0.46 -0.96 -11.39
CA ASN A 245 0.04 0.13 -12.20
C ASN A 245 -1.10 0.99 -12.76
N GLY A 246 -0.95 2.31 -12.63
CA GLY A 246 -1.95 3.29 -13.03
C GLY A 246 -2.94 3.68 -11.92
N ASN A 247 -3.03 2.92 -10.82
CA ASN A 247 -3.80 3.36 -9.66
C ASN A 247 -3.12 4.55 -9.00
N GLU A 248 -3.91 5.52 -8.58
CA GLU A 248 -3.45 6.71 -7.86
C GLU A 248 -3.18 6.36 -6.38
N LEU A 249 -2.03 6.75 -5.87
CA LEU A 249 -1.64 6.57 -4.47
C LEU A 249 -2.43 7.53 -3.56
N ASP A 250 -2.97 6.99 -2.48
CA ASP A 250 -3.70 7.71 -1.44
C ASP A 250 -2.98 7.49 -0.09
N VAL A 251 -1.80 8.13 0.05
CA VAL A 251 -0.86 7.92 1.17
C VAL A 251 -0.54 9.24 1.88
N PRO A 252 -0.49 9.25 3.21
CA PRO A 252 -0.83 8.15 4.09
C PRO A 252 -2.30 7.75 3.96
N GLY A 253 -2.56 6.45 3.93
CA GLY A 253 -3.91 5.94 3.82
C GLY A 253 -4.61 5.79 5.18
N PHE A 254 -5.86 5.35 5.12
CA PHE A 254 -6.67 5.05 6.29
C PHE A 254 -7.40 3.71 6.09
N THR A 255 -7.39 2.86 7.12
CA THR A 255 -8.12 1.58 7.10
C THR A 255 -8.66 1.25 8.50
N ARG A 256 -9.63 0.32 8.53
CA ARG A 256 -10.23 -0.16 9.79
C ARG A 256 -9.47 -1.32 10.38
#